data_de9e0a5b4eca7c0651a35d941344cb0b
#
_entry.id   de9e0a5b4eca7c0651a35d941344cb0b
#
_cell.length_a   1.000
_cell.length_b   1.000
_cell.length_c   1.000
_cell.angle_alpha   90.00
_cell.angle_beta   90.00
_cell.angle_gamma   90.00
#
_symmetry.space_group_name_H-M   'P 1'
#
loop_
_entity.id
_entity.type
_entity.pdbx_description
1 polymer ?
#
loop_
_entity_poly.entity_id
_entity_poly.type
_entity_poly.pdbx_seq_one_letter_code
_entity_poly.pdbx_strand_id
1 'polypeptide(L)'
;MLPYSVAFTEQAAKVRDSLTADRRDLLERGLAILSTDPRHKLSHSVLGDEFTRGLALSRNLFIEYVITEGKLVVLVLTVIDLTDVLFED
;
A
#
# COMPACT_ATOMS: atom_id res chain seq x y z
N MET A 1 11.05 -12.02 -15.77
CA MET A 1 9.68 -11.56 -15.53
C MET A 1 9.69 -10.09 -15.14
N LEU A 2 8.78 -9.32 -15.72
CA LEU A 2 8.69 -7.90 -15.39
C LEU A 2 7.91 -7.71 -14.09
N PRO A 3 8.38 -6.85 -13.19
CA PRO A 3 7.61 -6.56 -11.98
C PRO A 3 6.37 -5.74 -12.32
N TYR A 4 5.42 -5.76 -11.41
CA TYR A 4 4.25 -4.90 -11.52
C TYR A 4 4.66 -3.44 -11.38
N SER A 5 4.02 -2.57 -12.14
CA SER A 5 4.13 -1.13 -11.93
C SER A 5 3.26 -0.74 -10.75
N VAL A 6 3.65 0.32 -10.07
CA VAL A 6 2.86 0.83 -8.94
C VAL A 6 2.27 2.17 -9.33
N ALA A 7 0.97 2.30 -9.12
CA ALA A 7 0.25 3.56 -9.36
C ALA A 7 -0.52 3.92 -8.09
N PHE A 8 -0.91 5.19 -7.97
CA PHE A 8 -1.62 5.69 -6.80
C PHE A 8 -2.87 6.41 -7.24
N THR A 9 -3.95 6.25 -6.46
CA THR A 9 -5.09 7.16 -6.61
C THR A 9 -4.67 8.54 -6.13
N GLU A 10 -5.46 9.56 -6.45
CA GLU A 10 -5.18 10.91 -6.01
C GLU A 10 -5.13 11.00 -4.48
N GLN A 11 -6.05 10.36 -3.81
CA GLN A 11 -6.10 10.36 -2.35
C GLN A 11 -4.84 9.70 -1.77
N ALA A 12 -4.45 8.55 -2.31
CA ALA A 12 -3.27 7.84 -1.82
C ALA A 12 -2.01 8.64 -2.06
N ALA A 13 -1.92 9.31 -3.21
CA ALA A 13 -0.75 10.14 -3.52
C ALA A 13 -0.64 11.33 -2.55
N LYS A 14 -1.76 11.92 -2.18
CA LYS A 14 -1.74 13.04 -1.23
C LYS A 14 -1.21 12.60 0.13
N VAL A 15 -1.66 11.44 0.62
CA VAL A 15 -1.18 10.93 1.90
C VAL A 15 0.30 10.58 1.80
N ARG A 16 0.70 9.91 0.70
CA ARG A 16 2.10 9.58 0.47
C ARG A 16 2.98 10.82 0.58
N ASP A 17 2.57 11.91 -0.06
CA ASP A 17 3.36 13.13 -0.12
C ASP A 17 3.42 13.84 1.23
N SER A 18 2.49 13.57 2.13
CA SER A 18 2.47 14.16 3.45
C SER A 18 3.21 13.34 4.51
N LEU A 19 3.67 12.14 4.16
CA LEU A 19 4.39 11.29 5.11
C LEU A 19 5.76 11.86 5.43
N THR A 20 6.22 11.61 6.67
CA THR A 20 7.61 11.92 7.02
C THR A 20 8.54 11.05 6.20
N ALA A 21 9.82 11.41 6.17
CA ALA A 21 10.81 10.66 5.37
C ALA A 21 10.88 9.19 5.79
N ASP A 22 10.86 8.92 7.09
CA ASP A 22 10.93 7.53 7.59
C ASP A 22 9.73 6.72 7.16
N ARG A 23 8.54 7.31 7.24
CA ARG A 23 7.31 6.61 6.90
C ARG A 23 7.19 6.43 5.40
N ARG A 24 7.63 7.41 4.64
CA ARG A 24 7.67 7.28 3.18
C ARG A 24 8.60 6.15 2.76
N ASP A 25 9.73 6.00 3.45
CA ASP A 25 10.66 4.92 3.17
C ASP A 25 10.02 3.56 3.44
N LEU A 26 9.24 3.43 4.53
CA LEU A 26 8.49 2.21 4.80
C LEU A 26 7.50 1.90 3.68
N LEU A 27 6.80 2.93 3.22
CA LEU A 27 5.85 2.78 2.12
C LEU A 27 6.56 2.28 0.86
N GLU A 28 7.67 2.91 0.52
CA GLU A 28 8.40 2.53 -0.69
C GLU A 28 8.94 1.11 -0.62
N ARG A 29 9.43 0.69 0.54
CA ARG A 29 9.91 -0.68 0.71
C ARG A 29 8.77 -1.68 0.55
N GLY A 30 7.62 -1.38 1.14
CA GLY A 30 6.46 -2.26 1.00
C GLY A 30 6.00 -2.36 -0.44
N LEU A 31 5.98 -1.23 -1.15
CA LEU A 31 5.58 -1.22 -2.55
C LEU A 31 6.58 -1.97 -3.43
N ALA A 32 7.87 -1.91 -3.10
CA ALA A 32 8.88 -2.67 -3.84
C ALA A 32 8.62 -4.17 -3.71
N ILE A 33 8.24 -4.63 -2.53
CA ILE A 33 7.87 -6.03 -2.33
C ILE A 33 6.64 -6.38 -3.16
N LEU A 34 5.61 -5.54 -3.10
CA LEU A 34 4.36 -5.82 -3.82
C LEU A 34 4.53 -5.76 -5.33
N SER A 35 5.50 -5.01 -5.83
CA SER A 35 5.72 -4.93 -7.28
C SER A 35 6.21 -6.26 -7.85
N THR A 36 6.81 -7.10 -7.02
CA THR A 36 7.25 -8.43 -7.46
C THR A 36 6.34 -9.53 -6.93
N ASP A 37 5.64 -9.28 -5.83
CA ASP A 37 4.79 -10.28 -5.20
C ASP A 37 3.53 -9.59 -4.64
N PRO A 38 2.56 -9.26 -5.51
CA PRO A 38 1.37 -8.51 -5.05
C PRO A 38 0.51 -9.29 -4.06
N ARG A 39 0.62 -10.61 -4.05
CA ARG A 39 -0.12 -11.44 -3.11
C ARG A 39 0.78 -11.95 -1.99
N HIS A 40 1.71 -11.10 -1.57
CA HIS A 40 2.63 -11.43 -0.49
C HIS A 40 1.89 -12.02 0.70
N LYS A 41 2.51 -12.99 1.37
CA LYS A 41 1.85 -13.73 2.45
C LYS A 41 1.40 -12.84 3.61
N LEU A 42 2.02 -11.67 3.79
CA LEU A 42 1.62 -10.74 4.85
C LEU A 42 0.47 -9.85 4.44
N SER A 43 0.11 -9.84 3.16
CA SER A 43 -1.07 -9.11 2.72
C SER A 43 -2.31 -9.96 2.95
N HIS A 44 -3.46 -9.33 3.00
CA HIS A 44 -4.71 -10.03 3.21
C HIS A 44 -5.79 -9.48 2.29
N SER A 45 -6.73 -10.34 1.98
CA SER A 45 -7.86 -9.99 1.15
C SER A 45 -8.76 -8.99 1.88
N VAL A 46 -9.24 -7.98 1.17
CA VAL A 46 -10.17 -7.00 1.71
C VAL A 46 -11.54 -7.29 1.10
N LEU A 47 -12.56 -7.37 1.94
CA LEU A 47 -13.93 -7.62 1.50
C LEU A 47 -14.10 -8.95 0.75
N GLY A 48 -13.21 -9.90 0.99
CA GLY A 48 -13.29 -11.21 0.35
C GLY A 48 -12.87 -11.24 -1.11
N ASP A 49 -12.31 -10.15 -1.61
CA ASP A 49 -11.87 -10.04 -3.00
C ASP A 49 -10.37 -10.29 -3.07
N GLU A 50 -9.94 -11.31 -3.80
CA GLU A 50 -8.52 -11.64 -3.88
C GLU A 50 -7.69 -10.58 -4.58
N PHE A 51 -8.31 -9.73 -5.38
CA PHE A 51 -7.58 -8.67 -6.09
C PHE A 51 -7.47 -7.39 -5.28
N THR A 52 -8.33 -7.20 -4.29
CA THR A 52 -8.27 -6.04 -3.40
C THR A 52 -7.68 -6.50 -2.08
N ARG A 53 -6.52 -5.98 -1.75
CA ARG A 53 -5.77 -6.48 -0.61
C ARG A 53 -5.28 -5.35 0.26
N GLY A 54 -4.92 -5.71 1.49
CA GLY A 54 -4.35 -4.77 2.43
C GLY A 54 -3.02 -5.27 2.94
N LEU A 55 -2.15 -4.36 3.34
CA LEU A 55 -0.85 -4.69 3.91
C LEU A 55 -0.51 -3.69 4.98
N ALA A 56 -0.13 -4.19 6.16
CA ALA A 56 0.38 -3.36 7.23
C ALA A 56 1.87 -3.17 7.03
N LEU A 57 2.29 -1.91 6.91
CA LEU A 57 3.71 -1.58 6.77
C LEU A 57 4.36 -1.38 8.14
N SER A 58 3.56 -0.96 9.11
CA SER A 58 3.93 -0.88 10.51
C SER A 58 2.63 -0.93 11.31
N ARG A 59 2.71 -0.79 12.64
CA ARG A 59 1.51 -0.80 13.47
C ARG A 59 0.52 0.30 13.14
N ASN A 60 0.99 1.39 12.56
CA ASN A 60 0.15 2.56 12.32
C ASN A 60 0.24 3.09 10.89
N LEU A 61 0.70 2.25 9.98
CA LEU A 61 0.78 2.62 8.56
C LEU A 61 0.33 1.44 7.72
N PHE A 62 -0.77 1.63 6.99
CA PHE A 62 -1.39 0.56 6.21
C PHE A 62 -1.66 1.04 4.80
N ILE A 63 -1.73 0.10 3.86
CA ILE A 63 -2.18 0.42 2.51
C ILE A 63 -3.25 -0.57 2.08
N GLU A 64 -4.14 -0.10 1.21
CA GLU A 64 -5.07 -0.96 0.47
C GLU A 64 -4.78 -0.75 -1.00
N TYR A 65 -4.80 -1.83 -1.75
CA TYR A 65 -4.43 -1.78 -3.16
C TYR A 65 -5.20 -2.82 -3.94
N VAL A 66 -5.26 -2.61 -5.26
CA VAL A 66 -5.89 -3.54 -6.20
C VAL A 66 -4.82 -4.06 -7.15
N ILE A 67 -4.87 -5.35 -7.42
CA ILE A 67 -3.97 -5.99 -8.37
C ILE A 67 -4.67 -6.02 -9.73
N THR A 68 -4.04 -5.44 -10.73
CA THR A 68 -4.55 -5.44 -12.10
C THR A 68 -3.62 -6.33 -12.93
N GLU A 69 -3.92 -7.61 -12.96
CA GLU A 69 -3.01 -8.59 -13.56
C GLU A 69 -2.81 -8.42 -15.05
N GLY A 70 -3.88 -8.10 -15.75
CA GLY A 70 -3.79 -7.94 -17.20
C GLY A 70 -2.87 -6.82 -17.63
N LYS A 71 -2.66 -5.84 -16.76
CA LYS A 71 -1.81 -4.69 -17.03
C LYS A 71 -0.55 -4.68 -16.18
N LEU A 72 -0.40 -5.67 -15.30
CA LEU A 72 0.72 -5.76 -14.37
C LEU A 72 0.87 -4.48 -13.55
N VAL A 73 -0.23 -4.02 -12.96
CA VAL A 73 -0.26 -2.80 -12.16
C VAL A 73 -0.79 -3.12 -10.77
N VAL A 74 -0.11 -2.58 -9.76
CA VAL A 74 -0.62 -2.53 -8.39
C VAL A 74 -1.11 -1.10 -8.19
N LEU A 75 -2.40 -0.92 -8.05
CA LEU A 75 -2.98 0.41 -7.85
C LEU A 75 -3.23 0.61 -6.36
N VAL A 76 -2.49 1.52 -5.76
CA VAL A 76 -2.67 1.84 -4.33
C VAL A 76 -3.89 2.74 -4.21
N LEU A 77 -4.94 2.20 -3.61
CA LEU A 77 -6.20 2.90 -3.44
C LEU A 77 -6.13 3.90 -2.29
N THR A 78 -5.52 3.49 -1.18
CA THR A 78 -5.55 4.25 0.05
C THR A 78 -4.28 3.99 0.83
N VAL A 79 -3.73 5.05 1.40
CA VAL A 79 -2.65 4.97 2.38
C VAL A 79 -3.23 5.49 3.69
N ILE A 80 -3.16 4.69 4.74
CA ILE A 80 -3.73 5.02 6.03
C ILE A 80 -2.61 5.22 7.03
N ASP A 81 -2.43 6.48 7.44
CA ASP A 81 -1.42 6.85 8.42
C ASP A 81 -2.11 7.23 9.72
N LEU A 82 -1.97 6.39 10.73
CA LEU A 82 -2.64 6.58 12.01
C LEU A 82 -1.75 7.22 13.06
N THR A 83 -0.59 7.73 12.67
CA THR A 83 0.36 8.31 13.62
C THR A 83 -0.29 9.37 14.50
N ASP A 84 -0.98 10.31 13.91
CA ASP A 84 -1.63 11.39 14.65
C ASP A 84 -2.76 10.88 15.51
N VAL A 85 -3.51 9.90 15.01
CA VAL A 85 -4.63 9.34 15.75
C VAL A 85 -4.13 8.63 17.01
N LEU A 86 -3.03 7.89 16.89
CA LEU A 86 -2.52 7.10 18.00
C LEU A 86 -1.96 7.94 19.13
N PHE A 87 -1.51 9.14 18.85
CA PHE A 87 -0.91 10.00 19.86
C PHE A 87 -1.84 11.11 20.33
N GLU A 88 -3.06 11.07 19.90
CA GLU A 88 -4.06 12.01 20.32
C GLU A 88 -4.74 11.52 21.57
N ASP A 89 -4.82 12.32 22.57
CA ASP A 89 -5.47 11.93 23.82
C ASP A 89 -6.77 12.66 24.00
#